data_ebfddb6841edd45f07f74e8065a39b11
#
_entry.id   ebfddb6841edd45f07f74e8065a39b11
#
_cell.length_a   1.000
_cell.length_b   1.000
_cell.length_c   1.000
_cell.angle_alpha   90.00
_cell.angle_beta   90.00
_cell.angle_gamma   90.00
#
_symmetry.space_group_name_H-M   'P 1'
#
loop_
_entity.id
_entity.type
_entity.pdbx_description
1 polymer ?
#
loop_
_entity_poly.entity_id
_entity_poly.type
_entity_poly.pdbx_seq_one_letter_code
_entity_poly.pdbx_strand_id
1 'polypeptide(L)'
;MFGVTASELDTLYPGEGNRAIWVKSSQQSSIKDYCELLQPAEGTEVVAVYGQDFYSGHAAVTHHVFGKGHAYYIGARLDDAGNAAVLRAALADAKVHLRDLPQGVEYHCRESENARYHFYINTTQSAVKVQVESGADLLSGKNVLGSMELKPYDACAIDEKVK
;
A
#
# COMPACT_ATOMS: atom_id res chain seq x y z
N MET A 1 20.88 -1.48 7.22
CA MET A 1 19.50 -0.99 7.27
C MET A 1 18.51 -2.07 6.80
N PHE A 2 18.57 -2.56 5.58
CA PHE A 2 17.62 -3.58 5.08
C PHE A 2 17.89 -5.01 5.60
N GLY A 3 19.06 -5.28 6.18
CA GLY A 3 19.42 -6.61 6.68
C GLY A 3 19.50 -7.68 5.61
N VAL A 4 19.81 -7.30 4.36
CA VAL A 4 19.85 -8.23 3.23
C VAL A 4 20.92 -7.80 2.23
N THR A 5 21.50 -8.78 1.54
CA THR A 5 22.39 -8.60 0.40
C THR A 5 21.79 -9.31 -0.81
N ALA A 6 21.77 -8.65 -1.96
CA ALA A 6 21.44 -9.30 -3.24
C ALA A 6 22.73 -9.83 -3.86
N SER A 7 22.79 -11.13 -4.15
CA SER A 7 23.99 -11.78 -4.70
C SER A 7 23.95 -11.94 -6.21
N GLU A 8 22.75 -12.04 -6.78
CA GLU A 8 22.53 -12.31 -8.18
C GLU A 8 21.18 -11.72 -8.62
N LEU A 9 21.06 -11.42 -9.90
CA LEU A 9 19.83 -10.97 -10.54
C LEU A 9 19.49 -11.92 -11.69
N ASP A 10 18.31 -12.52 -11.62
CA ASP A 10 17.73 -13.29 -12.71
C ASP A 10 16.72 -12.45 -13.47
N THR A 11 16.85 -12.39 -14.79
CA THR A 11 15.95 -11.62 -15.66
C THR A 11 14.93 -12.54 -16.31
N LEU A 12 13.66 -12.26 -16.10
CA LEU A 12 12.56 -13.00 -16.71
C LEU A 12 12.19 -12.41 -18.07
N TYR A 13 12.22 -13.24 -19.11
CA TYR A 13 11.88 -12.84 -20.47
C TYR A 13 10.36 -12.75 -20.69
N PRO A 14 9.87 -12.09 -21.76
CA PRO A 14 8.46 -12.04 -22.08
C PRO A 14 7.84 -13.44 -22.17
N GLY A 15 6.80 -13.67 -21.36
CA GLY A 15 6.13 -14.97 -21.24
C GLY A 15 6.64 -15.84 -20.07
N GLU A 16 7.75 -15.50 -19.47
CA GLU A 16 8.26 -16.07 -18.23
C GLU A 16 7.69 -15.35 -17.01
N GLY A 17 7.69 -16.01 -15.88
CA GLY A 17 7.23 -15.47 -14.62
C GLY A 17 7.59 -16.35 -13.44
N ASN A 18 7.58 -15.78 -12.27
CA ASN A 18 7.71 -16.49 -11.01
C ASN A 18 6.55 -16.09 -10.09
N ARG A 19 6.57 -16.52 -8.86
CA ARG A 19 5.61 -16.15 -7.82
C ARG A 19 6.32 -15.95 -6.50
N ALA A 20 5.84 -15.00 -5.72
CA ALA A 20 6.16 -14.88 -4.32
C ALA A 20 5.10 -15.64 -3.51
N ILE A 21 5.53 -16.52 -2.62
CA ILE A 21 4.69 -17.27 -1.68
C ILE A 21 4.86 -16.64 -0.31
N TRP A 22 3.79 -16.07 0.25
CA TRP A 22 3.80 -15.40 1.53
C TRP A 22 3.89 -16.41 2.67
N VAL A 23 4.93 -16.33 3.50
CA VAL A 23 5.25 -17.34 4.53
C VAL A 23 4.11 -17.53 5.53
N LYS A 24 3.45 -16.44 5.97
CA LYS A 24 2.40 -16.49 7.00
C LYS A 24 1.02 -16.90 6.48
N SER A 25 0.71 -16.66 5.20
CA SER A 25 -0.64 -16.89 4.66
C SER A 25 -0.69 -17.94 3.57
N SER A 26 0.45 -18.34 3.02
CA SER A 26 0.58 -19.19 1.82
C SER A 26 -0.11 -18.62 0.57
N GLN A 27 -0.57 -17.38 0.60
CA GLN A 27 -1.06 -16.65 -0.57
C GLN A 27 0.10 -16.46 -1.55
N GLN A 28 -0.24 -16.17 -2.80
CA GLN A 28 0.74 -16.01 -3.87
C GLN A 28 0.54 -14.67 -4.59
N SER A 29 1.64 -14.07 -5.01
CA SER A 29 1.69 -12.88 -5.85
C SER A 29 2.54 -13.19 -7.08
N SER A 30 2.12 -12.72 -8.25
CA SER A 30 2.86 -12.91 -9.49
C SER A 30 4.12 -12.04 -9.52
N ILE A 31 5.18 -12.58 -10.10
CA ILE A 31 6.45 -11.87 -10.35
C ILE A 31 6.70 -11.82 -11.84
N LYS A 32 7.18 -10.67 -12.30
CA LYS A 32 7.59 -10.42 -13.70
C LYS A 32 8.94 -9.71 -13.71
N ASP A 33 9.56 -9.70 -14.85
CA ASP A 33 10.74 -8.95 -15.25
C ASP A 33 12.04 -9.40 -14.57
N TYR A 34 12.08 -9.50 -13.24
CA TYR A 34 13.31 -9.90 -12.54
C TYR A 34 13.06 -10.50 -11.16
N CYS A 35 14.05 -11.29 -10.70
CA CYS A 35 14.18 -11.83 -9.36
C CYS A 35 15.60 -11.62 -8.85
N GLU A 36 15.78 -10.96 -7.71
CA GLU A 36 17.06 -10.84 -7.03
C GLU A 36 17.21 -12.00 -6.01
N LEU A 37 18.34 -12.68 -6.03
CA LEU A 37 18.67 -13.72 -5.06
C LEU A 37 19.13 -13.07 -3.75
N LEU A 38 18.23 -13.01 -2.79
CA LEU A 38 18.45 -12.35 -1.51
C LEU A 38 19.10 -13.29 -0.50
N GLN A 39 20.08 -12.76 0.21
CA GLN A 39 20.73 -13.39 1.35
C GLN A 39 20.40 -12.58 2.63
N PRO A 40 19.36 -13.01 3.40
CA PRO A 40 19.03 -12.34 4.65
C PRO A 40 20.13 -12.47 5.68
N ALA A 41 20.48 -11.38 6.36
CA ALA A 41 21.36 -11.37 7.52
C ALA A 41 20.62 -11.87 8.78
N GLU A 42 21.35 -12.14 9.83
CA GLU A 42 20.78 -12.47 11.14
C GLU A 42 19.79 -11.40 11.61
N GLY A 43 18.65 -11.81 12.15
CA GLY A 43 17.59 -10.92 12.59
C GLY A 43 16.69 -10.37 11.49
N THR A 44 16.89 -10.79 10.22
CA THR A 44 16.01 -10.44 9.11
C THR A 44 14.93 -11.51 8.91
N GLU A 45 13.66 -11.11 8.95
CA GLU A 45 12.51 -11.97 8.69
C GLU A 45 12.32 -12.16 7.20
N VAL A 46 12.13 -13.39 6.75
CA VAL A 46 11.68 -13.70 5.38
C VAL A 46 10.15 -13.62 5.34
N VAL A 47 9.62 -12.67 4.59
CA VAL A 47 8.18 -12.40 4.50
C VAL A 47 7.54 -13.21 3.37
N ALA A 48 8.25 -13.35 2.23
CA ALA A 48 7.84 -14.18 1.12
C ALA A 48 9.06 -14.85 0.48
N VAL A 49 8.83 -16.03 -0.10
CA VAL A 49 9.84 -16.82 -0.82
C VAL A 49 9.47 -16.99 -2.28
N TYR A 50 10.46 -17.22 -3.14
CA TYR A 50 10.22 -17.60 -4.54
C TYR A 50 9.58 -18.99 -4.63
N GLY A 51 8.63 -19.16 -5.54
CA GLY A 51 7.89 -20.39 -5.71
C GLY A 51 8.37 -21.29 -6.84
N GLN A 52 9.27 -20.79 -7.69
CA GLN A 52 9.72 -21.49 -8.89
C GLN A 52 11.22 -21.28 -9.13
N ASP A 53 11.76 -22.05 -10.09
CA ASP A 53 13.13 -22.02 -10.54
C ASP A 53 14.14 -22.59 -9.52
N PHE A 54 15.45 -22.54 -9.87
CA PHE A 54 16.54 -23.09 -9.04
C PHE A 54 16.66 -22.38 -7.68
N TYR A 55 16.13 -21.17 -7.56
CA TYR A 55 16.07 -20.39 -6.32
C TYR A 55 14.72 -20.49 -5.59
N SER A 56 13.88 -21.46 -5.93
CA SER A 56 12.64 -21.73 -5.20
C SER A 56 12.93 -21.93 -3.70
N GLY A 57 12.14 -21.25 -2.85
CA GLY A 57 12.35 -21.24 -1.41
C GLY A 57 13.32 -20.17 -0.90
N HIS A 58 14.09 -19.51 -1.77
CA HIS A 58 14.89 -18.35 -1.38
C HIS A 58 14.02 -17.12 -1.09
N ALA A 59 14.53 -16.20 -0.29
CA ALA A 59 13.80 -15.00 0.08
C ALA A 59 13.51 -14.11 -1.14
N ALA A 60 12.24 -13.72 -1.31
CA ALA A 60 11.77 -12.77 -2.32
C ALA A 60 11.39 -11.41 -1.70
N VAL A 61 10.87 -11.43 -0.46
CA VAL A 61 10.56 -10.24 0.32
C VAL A 61 11.08 -10.43 1.73
N THR A 62 11.75 -9.42 2.26
CA THR A 62 12.29 -9.44 3.64
C THR A 62 11.83 -8.24 4.43
N HIS A 63 11.82 -8.41 5.77
CA HIS A 63 11.57 -7.37 6.75
C HIS A 63 12.69 -7.36 7.79
N HIS A 64 13.20 -6.19 8.10
CA HIS A 64 14.26 -6.02 9.09
C HIS A 64 13.97 -4.84 10.01
N VAL A 65 14.16 -5.02 11.31
CA VAL A 65 14.06 -3.95 12.29
C VAL A 65 15.41 -3.23 12.38
N PHE A 66 15.41 -1.92 12.10
CA PHE A 66 16.60 -1.10 12.16
C PHE A 66 16.39 0.11 13.08
N GLY A 67 17.03 0.09 14.23
CA GLY A 67 16.82 1.10 15.27
C GLY A 67 15.39 1.07 15.78
N LYS A 68 14.66 2.17 15.62
CA LYS A 68 13.24 2.28 15.99
C LYS A 68 12.29 2.10 14.80
N GLY A 69 12.82 1.83 13.62
CA GLY A 69 12.07 1.71 12.38
C GLY A 69 12.07 0.31 11.81
N HIS A 70 11.30 0.16 10.73
CA HIS A 70 11.14 -1.07 9.98
C HIS A 70 11.59 -0.85 8.55
N ALA A 71 12.27 -1.81 7.96
CA ALA A 71 12.72 -1.78 6.59
C ALA A 71 12.21 -3.03 5.85
N TYR A 72 11.54 -2.81 4.74
CA TYR A 72 11.12 -3.88 3.84
C TYR A 72 11.96 -3.83 2.58
N TYR A 73 12.35 -5.00 2.08
CA TYR A 73 13.06 -5.12 0.80
C TYR A 73 12.31 -6.11 -0.09
N ILE A 74 12.02 -5.69 -1.30
CA ILE A 74 11.35 -6.50 -2.32
C ILE A 74 12.37 -6.77 -3.41
N GLY A 75 12.82 -8.03 -3.54
CA GLY A 75 13.81 -8.48 -4.51
C GLY A 75 13.22 -8.86 -5.86
N ALA A 76 11.99 -8.44 -6.16
CA ALA A 76 11.32 -8.82 -7.39
C ALA A 76 10.27 -7.78 -7.80
N ARG A 77 9.87 -7.76 -9.07
CA ARG A 77 8.71 -6.98 -9.51
C ARG A 77 7.43 -7.77 -9.23
N LEU A 78 6.81 -7.48 -8.10
CA LEU A 78 5.51 -8.06 -7.70
C LEU A 78 4.36 -7.43 -8.51
N ASP A 79 3.25 -8.15 -8.56
CA ASP A 79 1.96 -7.59 -8.98
C ASP A 79 1.43 -6.55 -7.97
N ASP A 80 0.34 -5.86 -8.33
CA ASP A 80 -0.25 -4.81 -7.50
C ASP A 80 -0.73 -5.35 -6.13
N ALA A 81 -1.22 -6.58 -6.09
CA ALA A 81 -1.67 -7.22 -4.86
C ALA A 81 -0.48 -7.49 -3.91
N GLY A 82 0.64 -7.96 -4.45
CA GLY A 82 1.87 -8.18 -3.70
C GLY A 82 2.47 -6.88 -3.17
N ASN A 83 2.57 -5.86 -4.02
CA ASN A 83 3.05 -4.54 -3.60
C ASN A 83 2.14 -3.93 -2.51
N ALA A 84 0.81 -4.03 -2.67
CA ALA A 84 -0.15 -3.57 -1.66
C ALA A 84 -0.01 -4.31 -0.33
N ALA A 85 0.29 -5.62 -0.36
CA ALA A 85 0.50 -6.39 0.86
C ALA A 85 1.73 -5.91 1.65
N VAL A 86 2.87 -5.67 0.97
CA VAL A 86 4.07 -5.12 1.61
C VAL A 86 3.81 -3.70 2.14
N LEU A 87 3.16 -2.85 1.34
CA LEU A 87 2.86 -1.47 1.75
C LEU A 87 1.95 -1.43 2.97
N ARG A 88 0.91 -2.28 3.02
CA ARG A 88 0.02 -2.38 4.19
C ARG A 88 0.77 -2.82 5.44
N ALA A 89 1.68 -3.79 5.34
CA ALA A 89 2.52 -4.21 6.45
C ALA A 89 3.41 -3.07 6.95
N ALA A 90 4.09 -2.37 6.05
CA ALA A 90 4.94 -1.24 6.38
C ALA A 90 4.17 -0.07 7.03
N LEU A 91 2.97 0.23 6.55
CA LEU A 91 2.11 1.26 7.14
C LEU A 91 1.57 0.86 8.52
N ALA A 92 1.27 -0.43 8.72
CA ALA A 92 0.87 -0.95 10.03
C ALA A 92 2.01 -0.82 11.06
N ASP A 93 3.25 -1.16 10.69
CA ASP A 93 4.42 -0.99 11.55
C ASP A 93 4.70 0.48 11.85
N ALA A 94 4.48 1.35 10.87
CA ALA A 94 4.57 2.80 11.03
C ALA A 94 3.39 3.41 11.82
N LYS A 95 2.41 2.59 12.23
CA LYS A 95 1.17 3.02 12.90
C LYS A 95 0.36 4.05 12.10
N VAL A 96 0.44 3.97 10.79
CA VAL A 96 -0.37 4.80 9.87
C VAL A 96 -1.71 4.12 9.67
N HIS A 97 -2.78 4.81 10.05
CA HIS A 97 -4.14 4.32 9.84
C HIS A 97 -4.57 4.54 8.39
N LEU A 98 -4.85 3.43 7.70
CA LEU A 98 -5.44 3.47 6.37
C LEU A 98 -6.95 3.74 6.48
N ARG A 99 -7.46 4.58 5.59
CA ARG A 99 -8.90 4.72 5.37
C ARG A 99 -9.36 3.67 4.37
N ASP A 100 -10.54 3.12 4.63
CA ASP A 100 -11.23 2.27 3.65
C ASP A 100 -11.99 3.17 2.67
N LEU A 101 -11.43 3.33 1.48
CA LEU A 101 -11.97 4.18 0.43
C LEU A 101 -12.42 3.33 -0.75
N PRO A 102 -13.49 3.71 -1.45
CA PRO A 102 -13.84 3.12 -2.72
C PRO A 102 -12.70 3.29 -3.74
N GLN A 103 -12.59 2.32 -4.64
CA GLN A 103 -11.58 2.39 -5.70
C GLN A 103 -11.72 3.68 -6.52
N GLY A 104 -10.60 4.37 -6.74
CA GLY A 104 -10.53 5.61 -7.49
C GLY A 104 -10.98 6.85 -6.71
N VAL A 105 -11.16 6.74 -5.40
CA VAL A 105 -11.31 7.90 -4.52
C VAL A 105 -10.00 8.18 -3.80
N GLU A 106 -9.49 9.39 -3.96
CA GLU A 106 -8.33 9.89 -3.22
C GLU A 106 -8.79 10.69 -2.00
N TYR A 107 -8.00 10.61 -0.93
CA TYR A 107 -8.25 11.35 0.31
C TYR A 107 -7.01 12.10 0.77
N HIS A 108 -7.22 13.35 1.15
CA HIS A 108 -6.20 14.19 1.79
C HIS A 108 -6.77 14.89 3.01
N CYS A 109 -5.93 15.14 4.01
CA CYS A 109 -6.31 15.88 5.20
C CYS A 109 -5.35 17.05 5.42
N ARG A 110 -5.88 18.17 5.90
CA ARG A 110 -5.13 19.32 6.41
C ARG A 110 -5.71 19.73 7.74
N GLU A 111 -4.82 20.06 8.68
CA GLU A 111 -5.20 20.47 10.02
C GLU A 111 -4.71 21.88 10.31
N SER A 112 -5.53 22.63 11.03
CA SER A 112 -5.20 23.88 11.67
C SER A 112 -5.50 23.79 13.17
N GLU A 113 -5.22 24.83 13.95
CA GLU A 113 -5.49 24.84 15.39
C GLU A 113 -6.97 24.58 15.74
N ASN A 114 -7.91 24.99 14.88
CA ASN A 114 -9.34 24.98 15.19
C ASN A 114 -10.20 24.20 14.19
N ALA A 115 -9.61 23.62 13.14
CA ALA A 115 -10.34 22.93 12.10
C ALA A 115 -9.51 21.84 11.46
N ARG A 116 -10.19 20.81 10.97
CA ARG A 116 -9.64 19.76 10.14
C ARG A 116 -10.40 19.73 8.83
N TYR A 117 -9.68 19.78 7.71
CA TYR A 117 -10.23 19.81 6.37
C TYR A 117 -9.97 18.49 5.69
N HIS A 118 -11.03 17.82 5.25
CA HIS A 118 -11.00 16.53 4.57
C HIS A 118 -11.35 16.70 3.10
N PHE A 119 -10.44 16.33 2.23
CA PHE A 119 -10.60 16.42 0.79
C PHE A 119 -10.81 15.02 0.24
N TYR A 120 -11.87 14.82 -0.51
CA TYR A 120 -12.17 13.58 -1.23
C TYR A 120 -12.30 13.91 -2.70
N ILE A 121 -11.61 13.15 -3.56
CA ILE A 121 -11.55 13.37 -4.99
C ILE A 121 -11.92 12.07 -5.70
N ASN A 122 -12.96 12.08 -6.49
CA ASN A 122 -13.32 10.97 -7.36
C ASN A 122 -12.54 11.09 -8.68
N THR A 123 -11.58 10.18 -8.90
CA THR A 123 -10.76 10.15 -10.13
C THR A 123 -11.35 9.26 -11.23
N THR A 124 -12.58 8.75 -11.04
CA THR A 124 -13.22 7.82 -11.96
C THR A 124 -14.27 8.49 -12.86
N GLN A 125 -14.67 7.76 -13.91
CA GLN A 125 -15.73 8.17 -14.83
C GLN A 125 -17.15 7.84 -14.33
N SER A 126 -17.28 7.31 -13.11
CA SER A 126 -18.55 6.90 -12.51
C SER A 126 -18.81 7.65 -11.22
N ALA A 127 -20.08 7.86 -10.87
CA ALA A 127 -20.43 8.37 -9.54
C ALA A 127 -20.08 7.35 -8.46
N VAL A 128 -19.51 7.82 -7.34
CA VAL A 128 -19.04 6.97 -6.24
C VAL A 128 -19.60 7.50 -4.92
N LYS A 129 -20.21 6.60 -4.14
CA LYS A 129 -20.64 6.92 -2.78
C LYS A 129 -19.46 6.74 -1.83
N VAL A 130 -19.14 7.78 -1.05
CA VAL A 130 -18.02 7.78 -0.11
C VAL A 130 -18.52 8.10 1.31
N GLN A 131 -17.93 7.44 2.29
CA GLN A 131 -18.11 7.80 3.71
C GLN A 131 -17.19 8.99 4.00
N VAL A 132 -17.76 10.06 4.54
CA VAL A 132 -17.06 11.29 4.85
C VAL A 132 -17.37 11.73 6.29
N GLU A 133 -16.57 12.61 6.84
CA GLU A 133 -16.87 13.26 8.11
C GLU A 133 -18.13 14.13 7.98
N SER A 134 -18.80 14.35 9.12
CA SER A 134 -19.92 15.28 9.18
C SER A 134 -19.38 16.72 9.29
N GLY A 135 -19.83 17.61 8.41
CA GLY A 135 -19.36 18.98 8.39
C GLY A 135 -19.93 19.77 7.22
N ALA A 136 -19.43 20.99 7.03
CA ALA A 136 -19.78 21.79 5.88
C ALA A 136 -18.86 21.46 4.69
N ASP A 137 -19.45 21.10 3.56
CA ASP A 137 -18.68 21.03 2.32
C ASP A 137 -18.43 22.45 1.79
N LEU A 138 -17.18 22.86 1.80
CA LEU A 138 -16.75 24.19 1.41
C LEU A 138 -16.93 24.49 -0.08
N LEU A 139 -16.99 23.45 -0.93
CA LEU A 139 -17.17 23.62 -2.37
C LEU A 139 -18.64 23.85 -2.74
N SER A 140 -19.56 23.13 -2.11
CA SER A 140 -21.00 23.27 -2.40
C SER A 140 -21.75 24.18 -1.40
N GLY A 141 -21.15 24.50 -0.26
CA GLY A 141 -21.79 25.23 0.84
C GLY A 141 -22.84 24.41 1.60
N LYS A 142 -22.96 23.10 1.37
CA LYS A 142 -23.97 22.24 2.00
C LYS A 142 -23.40 21.50 3.22
N ASN A 143 -24.23 21.25 4.20
CA ASN A 143 -23.90 20.34 5.30
C ASN A 143 -23.99 18.89 4.84
N VAL A 144 -22.97 18.11 5.17
CA VAL A 144 -22.86 16.67 4.87
C VAL A 144 -22.90 15.89 6.19
N LEU A 145 -23.60 14.77 6.20
CA LEU A 145 -23.75 13.89 7.36
C LEU A 145 -23.28 12.47 7.02
N GLY A 146 -22.00 12.19 7.29
CA GLY A 146 -21.43 10.85 7.29
C GLY A 146 -21.24 10.20 5.92
N SER A 147 -21.95 10.62 4.86
CA SER A 147 -21.76 10.09 3.50
C SER A 147 -22.23 11.05 2.43
N MET A 148 -21.64 10.97 1.23
CA MET A 148 -22.09 11.70 0.06
C MET A 148 -21.79 10.93 -1.23
N GLU A 149 -22.40 11.34 -2.32
CA GLU A 149 -22.11 10.86 -3.66
C GLU A 149 -21.27 11.91 -4.40
N LEU A 150 -20.09 11.51 -4.85
CA LEU A 150 -19.22 12.30 -5.72
C LEU A 150 -19.50 11.90 -7.17
N LYS A 151 -19.86 12.87 -8.02
CA LYS A 151 -20.01 12.67 -9.45
C LYS A 151 -18.68 12.27 -10.10
N PRO A 152 -18.67 11.83 -11.37
CA PRO A 152 -17.43 11.61 -12.10
C PRO A 152 -16.52 12.85 -12.03
N TYR A 153 -15.24 12.63 -11.65
CA TYR A 153 -14.22 13.68 -11.54
C TYR A 153 -14.57 14.85 -10.61
N ASP A 154 -15.47 14.62 -9.66
CA ASP A 154 -15.90 15.61 -8.67
C ASP A 154 -15.05 15.52 -7.39
N ALA A 155 -15.11 16.57 -6.58
CA ALA A 155 -14.42 16.64 -5.30
C ALA A 155 -15.30 17.29 -4.24
N CYS A 156 -15.00 17.02 -2.96
CA CYS A 156 -15.53 17.79 -1.84
C CYS A 156 -14.44 18.16 -0.85
N ALA A 157 -14.70 19.20 -0.08
CA ALA A 157 -13.83 19.68 0.99
C ALA A 157 -14.65 19.90 2.27
N ILE A 158 -14.58 18.93 3.17
CA ILE A 158 -15.38 18.92 4.41
C ILE A 158 -14.60 19.64 5.51
N ASP A 159 -15.22 20.68 6.08
CA ASP A 159 -14.74 21.39 7.27
C ASP A 159 -15.29 20.69 8.52
N GLU A 160 -14.44 19.90 9.19
CA GLU A 160 -14.71 19.33 10.49
C GLU A 160 -14.21 20.30 11.57
N LYS A 161 -15.12 20.92 12.31
CA LYS A 161 -14.74 21.77 13.44
C LYS A 161 -14.21 20.92 14.58
N VAL A 162 -12.94 21.08 14.90
CA VAL A 162 -12.33 20.46 16.08
C VAL A 162 -12.80 21.26 17.31
N LYS A 163 -13.40 20.56 18.27
CA LYS A 163 -13.86 21.15 19.53
C LYS A 163 -12.72 21.31 20.51
#